data_cdddb99a3045ca4a08ecaf5900f320bd
#
_entry.id   cdddb99a3045ca4a08ecaf5900f320bd
#
_cell.length_a   1.000
_cell.length_b   1.000
_cell.length_c   1.000
_cell.angle_alpha   90.00
_cell.angle_beta   90.00
_cell.angle_gamma   90.00
#
_symmetry.space_group_name_H-M   'P 1'
#
loop_
_entity.id
_entity.type
_entity.pdbx_description
1 polymer ?
#
loop_
_entity_poly.entity_id
_entity_poly.type
_entity_poly.pdbx_seq_one_letter_code
_entity_poly.pdbx_strand_id
1 'polypeptide(L)'
;TAEGLLCYQYLGAKAGDAQLMRTVEIVADRPPEHRQDTSYYWYYGTQAMFHIQGEPWKKWNAGLQEAVLEHQVTSGPHAGTWDPRDRWEQSGGRIMSTSLRLLMLEVTFRHLPLYQALD
;
A
#
# COMPACT_ATOMS: atom_id res chain seq x y z
N THR A 1 -2.38 -12.20 -1.80
CA THR A 1 -3.50 -11.77 -0.94
C THR A 1 -3.84 -10.31 -1.17
N ALA A 2 -2.90 -9.36 -1.05
CA ALA A 2 -3.17 -7.95 -1.35
C ALA A 2 -3.43 -7.74 -2.85
N GLU A 3 -2.64 -8.37 -3.71
CA GLU A 3 -2.88 -8.40 -5.15
C GLU A 3 -4.26 -9.00 -5.49
N GLY A 4 -4.57 -10.12 -4.86
CA GLY A 4 -5.86 -10.79 -5.07
C GLY A 4 -7.04 -9.93 -4.62
N LEU A 5 -6.91 -9.21 -3.51
CA LEU A 5 -7.91 -8.26 -3.05
C LEU A 5 -8.14 -7.15 -4.08
N LEU A 6 -7.06 -6.54 -4.57
CA LEU A 6 -7.15 -5.48 -5.58
C LEU A 6 -7.75 -5.98 -6.89
N CYS A 7 -7.33 -7.17 -7.37
CA CYS A 7 -7.93 -7.79 -8.56
C CYS A 7 -9.43 -8.03 -8.38
N TYR A 8 -9.85 -8.54 -7.21
CA TYR A 8 -11.26 -8.79 -6.92
C TYR A 8 -12.10 -7.51 -6.94
N GLN A 9 -11.55 -6.42 -6.38
CA GLN A 9 -12.16 -5.09 -6.45
C GLN A 9 -12.35 -4.63 -7.90
N TYR A 10 -11.31 -4.73 -8.73
CA TYR A 10 -11.37 -4.31 -10.15
C TYR A 10 -12.26 -5.21 -11.01
N LEU A 11 -12.48 -6.45 -10.60
CA LEU A 11 -13.47 -7.33 -11.24
C LEU A 11 -14.93 -7.01 -10.88
N GLY A 12 -15.15 -5.98 -10.07
CA GLY A 12 -16.48 -5.47 -9.76
C GLY A 12 -17.10 -6.01 -8.48
N ALA A 13 -16.30 -6.53 -7.54
CA ALA A 13 -16.79 -6.87 -6.22
C ALA A 13 -17.48 -5.66 -5.58
N LYS A 14 -18.65 -5.86 -4.98
CA LYS A 14 -19.45 -4.77 -4.41
C LYS A 14 -19.09 -4.54 -2.94
N ALA A 15 -19.22 -3.30 -2.50
CA ALA A 15 -19.15 -2.97 -1.08
C ALA A 15 -20.15 -3.85 -0.30
N GLY A 16 -19.68 -4.50 0.76
CA GLY A 16 -20.50 -5.43 1.54
C GLY A 16 -20.48 -6.89 1.06
N ASP A 17 -19.81 -7.22 -0.05
CA ASP A 17 -19.55 -8.61 -0.42
C ASP A 17 -18.79 -9.32 0.71
N ALA A 18 -19.34 -10.45 1.18
CA ALA A 18 -18.79 -11.16 2.33
C ALA A 18 -17.36 -11.68 2.12
N GLN A 19 -17.02 -12.08 0.89
CA GLN A 19 -15.67 -12.53 0.56
C GLN A 19 -14.70 -11.34 0.48
N LEU A 20 -15.15 -10.22 -0.09
CA LEU A 20 -14.38 -8.98 -0.11
C LEU A 20 -14.03 -8.57 1.32
N MET A 21 -15.02 -8.47 2.20
CA MET A 21 -14.83 -7.99 3.57
C MET A 21 -13.91 -8.91 4.39
N ARG A 22 -14.03 -10.24 4.26
CA ARG A 22 -13.08 -11.17 4.89
C ARG A 22 -11.64 -10.97 4.42
N THR A 23 -11.47 -10.71 3.12
CA THR A 23 -10.13 -10.48 2.57
C THR A 23 -9.57 -9.14 3.03
N VAL A 24 -10.42 -8.12 3.16
CA VAL A 24 -10.06 -6.82 3.76
C VAL A 24 -9.57 -7.00 5.20
N GLU A 25 -10.27 -7.77 6.02
CA GLU A 25 -9.87 -8.06 7.40
C GLU A 25 -8.47 -8.71 7.45
N ILE A 26 -8.24 -9.73 6.63
CA ILE A 26 -6.93 -10.42 6.55
C ILE A 26 -5.79 -9.46 6.17
N VAL A 27 -6.04 -8.53 5.26
CA VAL A 27 -5.04 -7.54 4.84
C VAL A 27 -4.88 -6.46 5.92
N ALA A 28 -5.98 -5.99 6.51
CA ALA A 28 -5.97 -4.97 7.56
C ALA A 28 -5.26 -5.43 8.85
N ASP A 29 -5.26 -6.73 9.13
CA ASP A 29 -4.55 -7.31 10.27
C ASP A 29 -3.02 -7.33 10.09
N ARG A 30 -2.54 -7.03 8.89
CA ARG A 30 -1.11 -6.98 8.56
C ARG A 30 -0.75 -5.66 7.89
N PRO A 31 -0.89 -4.53 8.59
CA PRO A 31 -0.53 -3.23 8.05
C PRO A 31 0.98 -3.14 7.82
N PRO A 32 1.44 -2.17 7.02
CA PRO A 32 2.87 -1.92 6.86
C PRO A 32 3.56 -1.69 8.20
N GLU A 33 4.64 -2.43 8.42
CA GLU A 33 5.47 -2.37 9.63
C GLU A 33 6.94 -2.45 9.25
N HIS A 34 7.84 -1.83 10.04
CA HIS A 34 9.28 -1.80 9.79
C HIS A 34 9.94 -3.15 9.58
N ARG A 35 9.38 -4.22 10.16
CA ARG A 35 9.97 -5.57 10.15
C ARG A 35 9.51 -6.46 9.00
N GLN A 36 8.48 -6.04 8.26
CA GLN A 36 7.87 -6.82 7.19
C GLN A 36 7.89 -6.04 5.88
N ASP A 37 9.07 -5.62 5.46
CA ASP A 37 9.23 -4.86 4.23
C ASP A 37 9.08 -5.78 3.02
N THR A 38 7.86 -5.88 2.53
CA THR A 38 7.51 -6.52 1.26
C THR A 38 6.87 -5.48 0.36
N SER A 39 7.67 -4.89 -0.52
CA SER A 39 7.28 -3.75 -1.35
C SER A 39 6.01 -3.98 -2.17
N TYR A 40 5.85 -5.15 -2.79
CA TYR A 40 4.66 -5.48 -3.55
C TYR A 40 3.42 -5.63 -2.66
N TYR A 41 3.54 -6.26 -1.50
CA TYR A 41 2.42 -6.38 -0.58
C TYR A 41 1.92 -5.01 -0.12
N TRP A 42 2.84 -4.12 0.24
CA TRP A 42 2.48 -2.77 0.64
C TRP A 42 1.90 -1.96 -0.53
N TYR A 43 2.50 -2.07 -1.72
CA TYR A 43 2.04 -1.37 -2.91
C TYR A 43 0.58 -1.73 -3.27
N TYR A 44 0.29 -3.02 -3.42
CA TYR A 44 -1.06 -3.48 -3.75
C TYR A 44 -2.03 -3.31 -2.58
N GLY A 45 -1.60 -3.58 -1.36
CA GLY A 45 -2.39 -3.37 -0.16
C GLY A 45 -2.80 -1.92 0.03
N THR A 46 -1.92 -0.97 -0.25
CA THR A 46 -2.21 0.46 -0.19
C THR A 46 -3.33 0.85 -1.15
N GLN A 47 -3.29 0.39 -2.40
CA GLN A 47 -4.37 0.64 -3.36
C GLN A 47 -5.68 0.00 -2.91
N ALA A 48 -5.64 -1.27 -2.52
CA ALA A 48 -6.83 -2.01 -2.11
C ALA A 48 -7.49 -1.37 -0.87
N MET A 49 -6.71 -1.00 0.14
CA MET A 49 -7.22 -0.37 1.35
C MET A 49 -7.70 1.06 1.09
N PHE A 50 -7.04 1.79 0.18
CA PHE A 50 -7.52 3.10 -0.28
C PHE A 50 -8.92 2.99 -0.92
N HIS A 51 -9.18 1.96 -1.72
CA HIS A 51 -10.50 1.76 -2.31
C HIS A 51 -11.58 1.43 -1.29
N ILE A 52 -11.23 0.76 -0.18
CA ILE A 52 -12.17 0.43 0.90
C ILE A 52 -12.57 1.66 1.71
N GLN A 53 -11.65 2.60 1.93
CA GLN A 53 -11.86 3.79 2.76
C GLN A 53 -12.16 3.46 4.24
N GLY A 54 -12.61 4.44 5.00
CA GLY A 54 -13.00 4.27 6.40
C GLY A 54 -11.84 3.93 7.34
N GLU A 55 -12.14 3.26 8.45
CA GLU A 55 -11.14 2.91 9.48
C GLU A 55 -10.04 1.96 8.98
N PRO A 56 -10.32 0.95 8.12
CA PRO A 56 -9.24 0.12 7.57
C PRO A 56 -8.19 0.93 6.80
N TRP A 57 -8.63 1.87 5.99
CA TRP A 57 -7.72 2.77 5.25
C TRP A 57 -6.94 3.68 6.19
N LYS A 58 -7.58 4.30 7.17
CA LYS A 58 -6.90 5.20 8.12
C LYS A 58 -5.78 4.50 8.87
N LYS A 59 -6.05 3.30 9.40
CA LYS A 59 -5.07 2.48 10.10
C LYS A 59 -3.92 2.07 9.18
N TRP A 60 -4.25 1.61 7.97
CA TRP A 60 -3.25 1.23 6.96
C TRP A 60 -2.35 2.40 6.59
N ASN A 61 -2.94 3.54 6.26
CA ASN A 61 -2.20 4.72 5.81
C ASN A 61 -1.30 5.30 6.91
N ALA A 62 -1.73 5.29 8.15
CA ALA A 62 -0.90 5.71 9.28
C ALA A 62 0.36 4.82 9.41
N GLY A 63 0.19 3.50 9.42
CA GLY A 63 1.31 2.56 9.45
C GLY A 63 2.21 2.66 8.21
N LEU A 64 1.61 2.84 7.03
CA LEU A 64 2.35 3.03 5.79
C LEU A 64 3.25 4.27 5.84
N GLN A 65 2.71 5.41 6.23
CA GLN A 65 3.48 6.65 6.29
C GLN A 65 4.64 6.53 7.28
N GLU A 66 4.39 6.00 8.46
CA GLU A 66 5.44 5.77 9.46
C GLU A 66 6.52 4.85 8.90
N ALA A 67 6.15 3.66 8.41
CA ALA A 67 7.09 2.67 7.90
C ALA A 67 7.89 3.16 6.67
N VAL A 68 7.26 3.89 5.76
CA VAL A 68 7.91 4.39 4.55
C VAL A 68 8.85 5.56 4.89
N LEU A 69 8.39 6.54 5.65
CA LEU A 69 9.17 7.75 5.91
C LEU A 69 10.38 7.49 6.82
N GLU A 70 10.27 6.56 7.77
CA GLU A 70 11.41 6.20 8.63
C GLU A 70 12.61 5.66 7.83
N HIS A 71 12.37 5.02 6.70
CA HIS A 71 13.43 4.43 5.88
C HIS A 71 13.90 5.32 4.73
N GLN A 72 13.38 6.54 4.64
CA GLN A 72 13.85 7.48 3.62
C GLN A 72 15.29 7.91 3.91
N VAL A 73 16.13 7.89 2.89
CA VAL A 73 17.50 8.41 2.99
C VAL A 73 17.44 9.92 3.17
N THR A 74 17.95 10.43 4.28
CA THR A 74 17.82 11.85 4.67
C THR A 74 19.04 12.71 4.35
N SER A 75 20.17 12.10 3.96
CA SER A 75 21.42 12.84 3.71
C SER A 75 22.25 12.19 2.60
N GLY A 76 23.23 12.93 2.09
CA GLY A 76 24.14 12.47 1.06
C GLY A 76 23.54 12.51 -0.35
N PRO A 77 24.25 11.92 -1.36
CA PRO A 77 23.88 12.02 -2.76
C PRO A 77 22.58 11.31 -3.12
N HIS A 78 22.06 10.46 -2.24
CA HIS A 78 20.81 9.72 -2.42
C HIS A 78 19.67 10.22 -1.51
N ALA A 79 19.83 11.38 -0.88
CA ALA A 79 18.78 11.97 -0.04
C ALA A 79 17.44 12.08 -0.79
N GLY A 80 16.36 11.74 -0.09
CA GLY A 80 15.00 11.71 -0.66
C GLY A 80 14.61 10.40 -1.32
N THR A 81 15.54 9.44 -1.46
CA THR A 81 15.27 8.12 -2.04
C THR A 81 15.13 7.03 -0.97
N TRP A 82 14.89 5.81 -1.40
CA TRP A 82 14.86 4.62 -0.54
C TRP A 82 15.81 3.54 -1.05
N ASP A 83 16.56 2.96 -0.14
CA ASP A 83 17.42 1.81 -0.43
C ASP A 83 16.59 0.55 -0.69
N PRO A 84 17.01 -0.34 -1.61
CA PRO A 84 16.37 -1.63 -1.81
C PRO A 84 16.44 -2.49 -0.55
N ARG A 85 15.32 -3.02 -0.08
CA ARG A 85 15.23 -3.81 1.16
C ARG A 85 14.84 -5.26 0.94
N ASP A 86 13.81 -5.52 0.13
CA ASP A 86 13.40 -6.88 -0.18
C ASP A 86 14.07 -7.43 -1.45
N ARG A 87 13.86 -8.72 -1.73
CA ARG A 87 14.50 -9.40 -2.87
C ARG A 87 14.10 -8.81 -4.23
N TRP A 88 12.91 -8.26 -4.33
CA TRP A 88 12.41 -7.67 -5.58
C TRP A 88 13.05 -6.32 -5.82
N GLU A 89 13.12 -5.52 -4.78
CA GLU A 89 13.82 -4.24 -4.82
C GLU A 89 15.33 -4.41 -5.05
N GLN A 90 15.94 -5.46 -4.50
CA GLN A 90 17.34 -5.81 -4.77
C GLN A 90 17.58 -6.05 -6.26
N SER A 91 16.63 -6.68 -6.96
CA SER A 91 16.71 -6.89 -8.41
C SER A 91 16.45 -5.61 -9.21
N GLY A 92 15.53 -4.77 -8.78
CA GLY A 92 15.14 -3.52 -9.47
C GLY A 92 15.98 -2.30 -9.09
N GLY A 93 16.69 -2.37 -7.98
CA GLY A 93 17.56 -1.30 -7.48
C GLY A 93 16.81 -0.12 -6.89
N ARG A 94 17.56 0.95 -6.60
CA ARG A 94 17.07 2.17 -5.94
C ARG A 94 15.92 2.85 -6.69
N ILE A 95 15.93 2.82 -8.02
CA ILE A 95 14.87 3.43 -8.84
C ILE A 95 13.54 2.73 -8.57
N MET A 96 13.52 1.40 -8.58
CA MET A 96 12.30 0.62 -8.27
C MET A 96 11.83 0.86 -6.85
N SER A 97 12.72 0.78 -5.88
CA SER A 97 12.45 1.02 -4.46
C SER A 97 11.82 2.39 -4.23
N THR A 98 12.45 3.44 -4.76
CA THR A 98 11.97 4.82 -4.66
C THR A 98 10.63 5.02 -5.36
N SER A 99 10.47 4.49 -6.57
CA SER A 99 9.23 4.60 -7.33
C SER A 99 8.05 3.95 -6.62
N LEU A 100 8.23 2.74 -6.07
CA LEU A 100 7.16 2.07 -5.33
C LEU A 100 6.75 2.84 -4.07
N ARG A 101 7.71 3.39 -3.30
CA ARG A 101 7.42 4.21 -2.11
C ARG A 101 6.66 5.48 -2.48
N LEU A 102 7.08 6.18 -3.53
CA LEU A 102 6.37 7.37 -4.01
C LEU A 102 4.95 7.04 -4.46
N LEU A 103 4.77 5.96 -5.24
CA LEU A 103 3.46 5.53 -5.70
C LEU A 103 2.51 5.15 -4.56
N MET A 104 3.04 4.58 -3.46
CA MET A 104 2.25 4.32 -2.25
C MET A 104 1.81 5.62 -1.57
N LEU A 105 2.72 6.57 -1.40
CA LEU A 105 2.43 7.85 -0.75
C LEU A 105 1.48 8.73 -1.58
N GLU A 106 1.52 8.61 -2.90
CA GLU A 106 0.69 9.37 -3.84
C GLU A 106 -0.71 8.78 -4.09
N VAL A 107 -1.05 7.64 -3.51
CA VAL A 107 -2.28 6.90 -3.85
C VAL A 107 -3.52 7.77 -3.82
N THR A 108 -3.64 8.67 -2.86
CA THR A 108 -4.77 9.60 -2.70
C THR A 108 -4.88 10.64 -3.81
N PHE A 109 -3.80 10.89 -4.53
CA PHE A 109 -3.76 11.84 -5.66
C PHE A 109 -3.94 11.16 -7.01
N ARG A 110 -3.69 9.84 -7.10
CA ARG A 110 -3.72 9.09 -8.35
C ARG A 110 -5.02 8.35 -8.59
N HIS A 111 -5.75 8.00 -7.55
CA HIS A 111 -6.94 7.16 -7.63
C HIS A 111 -8.15 7.84 -7.00
N LEU A 112 -9.33 7.54 -7.56
CA LEU A 112 -10.61 7.76 -6.90
C LEU A 112 -11.02 6.45 -6.20
N PRO A 113 -11.52 6.50 -4.96
CA PRO A 113 -12.00 5.30 -4.28
C PRO A 113 -13.12 4.61 -5.05
N LEU A 114 -13.07 3.28 -5.18
CA LEU A 114 -14.12 2.51 -5.84
C LEU A 114 -15.42 2.47 -5.02
N TYR A 115 -15.30 2.54 -3.69
CA TYR A 115 -16.40 2.43 -2.75
C TYR A 115 -16.64 3.76 -2.01
N GLN A 116 -16.70 4.86 -2.72
CA GLN A 116 -17.21 6.09 -2.11
C GLN A 116 -18.66 5.86 -1.74
N ALA A 117 -19.02 6.12 -0.48
CA ALA A 117 -20.39 6.34 -0.13
C ALA A 117 -20.87 7.54 -0.99
N LEU A 118 -21.82 7.30 -1.85
CA LEU A 118 -22.58 8.37 -2.46
C LEU A 118 -23.42 8.96 -1.33
N ASP A 119 -22.95 10.06 -0.77
CA ASP A 119 -23.72 10.87 0.17
C ASP A 119 -24.98 11.44 -0.49
#